data_1d6e73f4f646aa6ae92f40007b7cde2d
#
_entry.id   1d6e73f4f646aa6ae92f40007b7cde2d
#
_cell.length_a   1.000
_cell.length_b   1.000
_cell.length_c   1.000
_cell.angle_alpha   90.00
_cell.angle_beta   90.00
_cell.angle_gamma   90.00
#
_symmetry.space_group_name_H-M   'P 1'
#
loop_
_entity.id
_entity.type
_entity.pdbx_description
1 polymer ?
#
loop_
_entity_poly.entity_id
_entity_poly.type
_entity_poly.pdbx_seq_one_letter_code
_entity_poly.pdbx_strand_id
1 'polypeptide(L)'
;GDLGRPSAASKVASADPVFAAEQAHLSETYSKLEKIGRDALAAMEAVAAQAAEDKKNMAEELAVNFATWDDILETHADIVAMNNIIEAHDMANSVQAERLCAVEVLLREPYFAKIALQFKEGAPAKELYIGSAGISDENYRRLVVDWRSPVAEVYYNQTMGPTSYVADGRTIHVDLKLRRQFEIEEDRLITYFDSDVAIEDKLLLASLSRGRSAHMQAITATIQREQNAVVRHEDVPVLQVAGIAGSGKTSVLMQRIAYLFYQHRGALDPTQVFLISPNPVFGRYIDRVLPDLGERNPEILTWEEFLMPLLPAGRGAGENDVPLERLHAIDAAVASFEFTRSDFRDITSAGVRLLGG
;
A
#
# COMPACT_ATOMS: atom_id res chain seq x y z
N GLY A 1 1.24 42.19 28.34
CA GLY A 1 2.50 41.61 27.92
C GLY A 1 2.79 40.37 28.74
N ASP A 2 2.43 39.20 28.25
CA ASP A 2 2.97 37.95 28.81
C ASP A 2 3.30 37.09 27.56
N LEU A 3 4.56 37.20 27.16
CA LEU A 3 5.13 36.40 26.08
C LEU A 3 5.43 35.01 26.65
N GLY A 4 4.78 34.01 26.09
CA GLY A 4 4.73 32.61 26.44
C GLY A 4 6.08 32.04 26.91
N ARG A 5 6.12 31.53 28.09
CA ARG A 5 7.16 30.60 28.54
C ARG A 5 7.02 29.31 27.78
N PRO A 6 8.11 28.79 27.16
CA PRO A 6 8.05 27.48 26.51
C PRO A 6 7.64 26.42 27.51
N SER A 7 6.69 25.57 27.14
CA SER A 7 6.18 24.43 27.92
C SER A 7 7.34 23.56 28.41
N ALA A 8 7.18 23.00 29.62
CA ALA A 8 8.18 22.11 30.22
C ALA A 8 8.55 20.91 29.32
N ALA A 9 7.63 20.45 28.49
CA ALA A 9 7.87 19.40 27.49
C ALA A 9 8.92 19.81 26.44
N SER A 10 8.94 21.09 26.00
CA SER A 10 9.93 21.62 25.04
C SER A 10 11.34 21.70 25.64
N LYS A 11 11.48 21.88 26.96
CA LYS A 11 12.78 21.93 27.63
C LYS A 11 13.38 20.53 27.87
N VAL A 12 12.57 19.50 28.05
CA VAL A 12 13.04 18.11 28.23
C VAL A 12 13.55 17.54 26.91
N ALA A 13 12.87 17.83 25.80
CA ALA A 13 13.27 17.37 24.46
C ALA A 13 14.66 17.92 24.01
N SER A 14 15.05 19.11 24.44
CA SER A 14 16.34 19.71 24.05
C SER A 14 17.57 19.18 24.79
N ALA A 15 17.38 18.39 25.88
CA ALA A 15 18.46 17.82 26.70
C ALA A 15 18.68 16.32 26.47
N ASP A 16 17.79 15.66 25.69
CA ASP A 16 17.89 14.23 25.40
C ASP A 16 18.80 13.99 24.16
N PRO A 17 19.96 13.35 24.34
CA PRO A 17 20.87 13.07 23.23
C PRO A 17 20.29 12.12 22.18
N VAL A 18 19.39 11.23 22.60
CA VAL A 18 18.68 10.32 21.66
C VAL A 18 17.72 11.10 20.80
N PHE A 19 16.93 12.00 21.41
CA PHE A 19 16.04 12.88 20.65
C PHE A 19 16.81 13.73 19.64
N ALA A 20 17.92 14.31 20.04
CA ALA A 20 18.75 15.13 19.15
C ALA A 20 19.32 14.30 17.96
N ALA A 21 19.78 13.09 18.24
CA ALA A 21 20.29 12.19 17.20
C ALA A 21 19.20 11.76 16.21
N GLU A 22 18.02 11.41 16.70
CA GLU A 22 16.89 11.01 15.87
C GLU A 22 16.33 12.20 15.05
N GLN A 23 16.29 13.40 15.63
CA GLN A 23 15.93 14.61 14.90
C GLN A 23 16.93 14.92 13.78
N ALA A 24 18.23 14.78 14.05
CA ALA A 24 19.26 14.99 13.02
C ALA A 24 19.12 13.97 11.86
N HIS A 25 18.89 12.70 12.19
CA HIS A 25 18.63 11.66 11.20
C HIS A 25 17.36 11.94 10.38
N LEU A 26 16.30 12.41 11.04
CA LEU A 26 15.05 12.79 10.38
C LEU A 26 15.29 13.92 9.37
N SER A 27 15.97 14.99 9.78
CA SER A 27 16.25 16.13 8.91
C SER A 27 17.12 15.74 7.71
N GLU A 28 18.11 14.86 7.91
CA GLU A 28 18.91 14.31 6.82
C GLU A 28 18.07 13.48 5.86
N THR A 29 17.21 12.59 6.40
CA THR A 29 16.32 11.76 5.59
C THR A 29 15.34 12.62 4.79
N TYR A 30 14.73 13.61 5.42
CA TYR A 30 13.81 14.54 4.79
C TYR A 30 14.46 15.28 3.60
N SER A 31 15.65 15.83 3.81
CA SER A 31 16.43 16.51 2.75
C SER A 31 16.75 15.58 1.57
N LYS A 32 17.05 14.30 1.85
CA LYS A 32 17.26 13.29 0.82
C LYS A 32 15.96 12.97 0.06
N LEU A 33 14.83 12.87 0.75
CA LEU A 33 13.53 12.67 0.12
C LEU A 33 13.17 13.81 -0.83
N GLU A 34 13.37 15.08 -0.41
CA GLU A 34 13.16 16.22 -1.28
C GLU A 34 14.07 16.19 -2.53
N LYS A 35 15.35 15.82 -2.36
CA LYS A 35 16.27 15.66 -3.49
C LYS A 35 15.76 14.59 -4.45
N ILE A 36 15.40 13.41 -3.93
CA ILE A 36 14.88 12.29 -4.73
C ILE A 36 13.64 12.71 -5.51
N GLY A 37 12.72 13.46 -4.89
CA GLY A 37 11.52 13.98 -5.56
C GLY A 37 11.86 14.94 -6.71
N ARG A 38 12.77 15.88 -6.49
CA ARG A 38 13.25 16.79 -7.56
C ARG A 38 13.91 16.03 -8.70
N ASP A 39 14.79 15.08 -8.38
CA ASP A 39 15.49 14.27 -9.37
C ASP A 39 14.53 13.41 -10.19
N ALA A 40 13.49 12.84 -9.55
CA ALA A 40 12.46 12.08 -10.23
C ALA A 40 11.63 12.95 -11.20
N LEU A 41 11.24 14.15 -10.78
CA LEU A 41 10.53 15.10 -11.64
C LEU A 41 11.38 15.51 -12.84
N ALA A 42 12.64 15.86 -12.62
CA ALA A 42 13.57 16.23 -13.68
C ALA A 42 13.79 15.07 -14.68
N ALA A 43 13.86 13.83 -14.17
CA ALA A 43 13.97 12.64 -15.02
C ALA A 43 12.72 12.43 -15.88
N MET A 44 11.52 12.63 -15.31
CA MET A 44 10.26 12.53 -16.08
C MET A 44 10.17 13.62 -17.17
N GLU A 45 10.58 14.85 -16.87
CA GLU A 45 10.63 15.93 -17.85
C GLU A 45 11.63 15.61 -18.98
N ALA A 46 12.79 15.06 -18.66
CA ALA A 46 13.79 14.64 -19.66
C ALA A 46 13.27 13.51 -20.54
N VAL A 47 12.60 12.49 -19.97
CA VAL A 47 11.99 11.40 -20.73
C VAL A 47 10.88 11.94 -21.64
N ALA A 48 10.04 12.86 -21.15
CA ALA A 48 8.99 13.47 -21.98
C ALA A 48 9.57 14.29 -23.14
N ALA A 49 10.64 15.04 -22.93
CA ALA A 49 11.33 15.79 -23.98
C ALA A 49 11.94 14.85 -25.03
N GLN A 50 12.61 13.77 -24.59
CA GLN A 50 13.19 12.78 -25.49
C GLN A 50 12.10 12.04 -26.29
N ALA A 51 11.00 11.65 -25.66
CA ALA A 51 9.87 11.02 -26.33
C ALA A 51 9.25 11.93 -27.40
N ALA A 52 9.20 13.24 -27.17
CA ALA A 52 8.71 14.21 -28.15
C ALA A 52 9.66 14.33 -29.35
N GLU A 53 10.97 14.35 -29.11
CA GLU A 53 12.00 14.35 -30.17
C GLU A 53 11.97 13.06 -30.99
N ASP A 54 11.93 11.92 -30.31
CA ASP A 54 11.87 10.61 -30.97
C ASP A 54 10.61 10.47 -31.84
N LYS A 55 9.44 10.90 -31.35
CA LYS A 55 8.20 10.92 -32.14
C LYS A 55 8.31 11.80 -33.39
N LYS A 56 8.98 12.95 -33.28
CA LYS A 56 9.21 13.83 -34.42
C LYS A 56 10.11 13.16 -35.46
N ASN A 57 11.25 12.61 -35.01
CA ASN A 57 12.19 11.91 -35.88
C ASN A 57 11.53 10.69 -36.57
N MET A 58 10.77 9.92 -35.82
CA MET A 58 9.99 8.79 -36.33
C MET A 58 8.99 9.21 -37.40
N ALA A 59 8.29 10.34 -37.22
CA ALA A 59 7.35 10.85 -38.20
C ALA A 59 8.03 11.32 -39.49
N GLU A 60 9.28 11.79 -39.42
CA GLU A 60 10.09 12.21 -40.57
C GLU A 60 10.73 11.00 -41.30
N GLU A 61 11.10 9.94 -40.58
CA GLU A 61 11.78 8.75 -41.12
C GLU A 61 10.84 7.66 -41.65
N LEU A 62 9.58 7.64 -41.19
CA LEU A 62 8.62 6.59 -41.58
C LEU A 62 8.12 6.76 -42.97
N ALA A 63 8.93 6.33 -43.96
CA ALA A 63 8.47 6.07 -45.32
C ALA A 63 7.84 4.68 -45.37
N VAL A 64 6.54 4.58 -45.09
CA VAL A 64 5.80 3.31 -45.20
C VAL A 64 5.77 2.87 -46.68
N ASN A 65 6.52 1.84 -47.00
CA ASN A 65 6.58 1.28 -48.33
C ASN A 65 6.08 -0.19 -48.31
N PHE A 66 5.10 -0.51 -49.13
CA PHE A 66 4.52 -1.85 -49.25
C PHE A 66 4.68 -2.41 -50.66
N ALA A 67 5.64 -1.91 -51.44
CA ALA A 67 5.77 -2.27 -52.84
C ALA A 67 6.35 -3.67 -53.06
N THR A 68 7.25 -4.13 -52.21
CA THR A 68 7.87 -5.45 -52.25
C THR A 68 7.84 -6.16 -50.90
N TRP A 69 8.09 -7.49 -50.89
CA TRP A 69 8.21 -8.25 -49.62
C TRP A 69 9.35 -7.76 -48.75
N ASP A 70 10.46 -7.33 -49.30
CA ASP A 70 11.60 -6.79 -48.56
C ASP A 70 11.22 -5.45 -47.90
N ASP A 71 10.51 -4.57 -48.64
CA ASP A 71 10.00 -3.31 -48.09
C ASP A 71 9.01 -3.52 -46.92
N ILE A 72 8.16 -4.55 -47.02
CA ILE A 72 7.22 -4.92 -45.96
C ILE A 72 7.96 -5.39 -44.72
N LEU A 73 9.00 -6.22 -44.86
CA LEU A 73 9.81 -6.71 -43.75
C LEU A 73 10.59 -5.58 -43.09
N GLU A 74 11.17 -4.65 -43.84
CA GLU A 74 11.88 -3.47 -43.34
C GLU A 74 10.91 -2.55 -42.59
N THR A 75 9.77 -2.21 -43.14
CA THR A 75 8.70 -1.44 -42.52
C THR A 75 8.23 -2.10 -41.21
N HIS A 76 8.10 -3.42 -41.18
CA HIS A 76 7.70 -4.14 -39.96
C HIS A 76 8.79 -4.07 -38.89
N ALA A 77 10.08 -4.19 -39.26
CA ALA A 77 11.21 -4.05 -38.33
C ALA A 77 11.27 -2.65 -37.71
N ASP A 78 11.03 -1.61 -38.52
CA ASP A 78 10.98 -0.22 -38.06
C ASP A 78 9.83 0.03 -37.08
N ILE A 79 8.64 -0.52 -37.37
CA ILE A 79 7.47 -0.45 -36.46
C ILE A 79 7.78 -1.14 -35.13
N VAL A 80 8.42 -2.31 -35.13
CA VAL A 80 8.80 -3.03 -33.93
C VAL A 80 9.84 -2.24 -33.13
N ALA A 81 10.86 -1.67 -33.79
CA ALA A 81 11.85 -0.83 -33.14
C ALA A 81 11.21 0.41 -32.48
N MET A 82 10.28 1.05 -33.16
CA MET A 82 9.51 2.18 -32.66
C MET A 82 8.69 1.82 -31.41
N ASN A 83 7.97 0.70 -31.45
CA ASN A 83 7.20 0.25 -30.28
C ASN A 83 8.13 -0.02 -29.08
N ASN A 84 9.29 -0.62 -29.27
CA ASN A 84 10.25 -0.85 -28.21
C ASN A 84 10.76 0.47 -27.58
N ILE A 85 10.95 1.52 -28.37
CA ILE A 85 11.33 2.85 -27.86
C ILE A 85 10.20 3.45 -27.02
N ILE A 86 8.95 3.38 -27.48
CA ILE A 86 7.78 3.86 -26.74
C ILE A 86 7.64 3.12 -25.41
N GLU A 87 7.72 1.78 -25.42
CA GLU A 87 7.66 0.95 -24.20
C GLU A 87 8.78 1.29 -23.21
N ALA A 88 9.99 1.58 -23.70
CA ALA A 88 11.10 2.00 -22.84
C ALA A 88 10.84 3.35 -22.15
N HIS A 89 10.25 4.31 -22.87
CA HIS A 89 9.85 5.59 -22.28
C HIS A 89 8.74 5.44 -21.25
N ASP A 90 7.73 4.62 -21.54
CA ASP A 90 6.62 4.36 -20.63
C ASP A 90 7.10 3.66 -19.35
N MET A 91 8.01 2.69 -19.48
CA MET A 91 8.62 2.02 -18.34
C MET A 91 9.46 2.98 -17.48
N ALA A 92 10.29 3.82 -18.11
CA ALA A 92 11.09 4.82 -17.41
C ALA A 92 10.22 5.81 -16.65
N ASN A 93 9.14 6.30 -17.24
CA ASN A 93 8.18 7.18 -16.60
C ASN A 93 7.45 6.49 -15.45
N SER A 94 7.07 5.22 -15.59
CA SER A 94 6.40 4.45 -14.55
C SER A 94 7.28 4.32 -13.30
N VAL A 95 8.56 4.02 -13.45
CA VAL A 95 9.52 3.91 -12.33
C VAL A 95 9.68 5.24 -11.60
N GLN A 96 9.79 6.36 -12.34
CA GLN A 96 9.92 7.67 -11.72
C GLN A 96 8.61 8.11 -11.05
N ALA A 97 7.47 7.81 -11.63
CA ALA A 97 6.16 8.09 -11.06
C ALA A 97 5.94 7.33 -9.73
N GLU A 98 6.28 6.03 -9.68
CA GLU A 98 6.24 5.26 -8.43
C GLU A 98 7.15 5.86 -7.36
N ARG A 99 8.36 6.27 -7.76
CA ARG A 99 9.32 6.90 -6.85
C ARG A 99 8.80 8.23 -6.30
N LEU A 100 8.17 9.03 -7.16
CA LEU A 100 7.56 10.30 -6.78
C LEU A 100 6.39 10.08 -5.80
N CYS A 101 5.49 9.13 -6.09
CA CYS A 101 4.41 8.78 -5.18
C CYS A 101 4.92 8.34 -3.79
N ALA A 102 6.00 7.54 -3.75
CA ALA A 102 6.62 7.15 -2.49
C ALA A 102 7.17 8.36 -1.73
N VAL A 103 7.83 9.30 -2.43
CA VAL A 103 8.33 10.54 -1.83
C VAL A 103 7.20 11.40 -1.28
N GLU A 104 6.11 11.59 -2.02
CA GLU A 104 4.96 12.38 -1.56
C GLU A 104 4.34 11.86 -0.27
N VAL A 105 4.23 10.53 -0.14
CA VAL A 105 3.76 9.89 1.10
C VAL A 105 4.76 10.10 2.24
N LEU A 106 6.05 9.89 1.98
CA LEU A 106 7.09 9.96 3.00
C LEU A 106 7.44 11.39 3.42
N LEU A 107 7.20 12.41 2.60
CA LEU A 107 7.38 13.81 3.02
C LEU A 107 6.37 14.26 4.09
N ARG A 108 5.23 13.60 4.22
CA ARG A 108 4.27 13.86 5.32
C ARG A 108 4.74 13.25 6.63
N GLU A 109 5.26 12.02 6.58
CA GLU A 109 5.81 11.27 7.68
C GLU A 109 6.89 10.32 7.14
N PRO A 110 8.18 10.69 7.21
CA PRO A 110 9.25 9.89 6.61
C PRO A 110 9.31 8.44 7.11
N TYR A 111 9.05 8.24 8.39
CA TYR A 111 8.95 6.93 9.01
C TYR A 111 8.24 7.04 10.37
N PHE A 112 7.62 5.97 10.80
CA PHE A 112 6.90 5.91 12.08
C PHE A 112 7.61 5.01 13.09
N ALA A 113 8.57 4.18 12.66
CA ALA A 113 9.26 3.26 13.56
C ALA A 113 10.73 3.04 13.15
N LYS A 114 11.52 2.59 14.14
CA LYS A 114 12.89 2.10 13.98
C LYS A 114 13.03 0.78 14.71
N ILE A 115 13.70 -0.17 14.07
CA ILE A 115 14.14 -1.42 14.69
C ILE A 115 15.66 -1.56 14.55
N ALA A 116 16.30 -2.17 15.54
CA ALA A 116 17.69 -2.57 15.47
C ALA A 116 17.78 -4.10 15.50
N LEU A 117 18.27 -4.70 14.44
CA LEU A 117 18.34 -6.15 14.24
C LEU A 117 19.80 -6.62 14.25
N GLN A 118 20.10 -7.58 15.09
CA GLN A 118 21.36 -8.30 15.07
C GLN A 118 21.20 -9.61 14.29
N PHE A 119 21.89 -9.73 13.17
CA PHE A 119 21.81 -10.90 12.27
C PHE A 119 22.77 -12.03 12.64
N LYS A 120 23.84 -11.72 13.38
CA LYS A 120 24.83 -12.69 13.85
C LYS A 120 25.24 -12.30 15.26
N GLU A 121 25.45 -13.26 16.10
CA GLU A 121 25.97 -13.06 17.45
C GLU A 121 27.33 -12.32 17.40
N GLY A 122 27.48 -11.30 18.24
CA GLY A 122 28.67 -10.44 18.27
C GLY A 122 28.79 -9.39 17.15
N ALA A 123 27.96 -9.42 16.13
CA ALA A 123 27.94 -8.39 15.09
C ALA A 123 27.15 -7.15 15.56
N PRO A 124 27.48 -5.95 15.05
CA PRO A 124 26.70 -4.76 15.34
C PRO A 124 25.26 -4.92 14.83
N ALA A 125 24.31 -4.38 15.58
CA ALA A 125 22.91 -4.34 15.16
C ALA A 125 22.75 -3.37 13.98
N LYS A 126 21.96 -3.76 13.00
CA LYS A 126 21.60 -2.93 11.86
C LYS A 126 20.30 -2.18 12.17
N GLU A 127 20.32 -0.89 12.06
CA GLU A 127 19.16 -0.03 12.22
C GLU A 127 18.37 0.06 10.93
N LEU A 128 17.05 -0.06 11.04
CA LEU A 128 16.10 0.04 9.93
C LEU A 128 14.96 0.96 10.34
N TYR A 129 14.68 1.96 9.53
CA TYR A 129 13.57 2.89 9.71
C TYR A 129 12.41 2.43 8.83
N ILE A 130 11.21 2.32 9.40
CA ILE A 130 10.02 1.74 8.77
C ILE A 130 9.01 2.86 8.52
N GLY A 131 8.55 2.97 7.29
CA GLY A 131 7.56 3.96 6.87
C GLY A 131 6.45 3.37 6.01
N SER A 132 5.53 4.23 5.60
CA SER A 132 4.37 3.86 4.78
C SER A 132 4.75 3.45 3.35
N ALA A 133 5.95 3.82 2.89
CA ALA A 133 6.54 3.38 1.63
C ALA A 133 8.03 3.09 1.80
N GLY A 134 8.60 2.32 0.88
CA GLY A 134 10.04 2.03 0.85
C GLY A 134 10.76 2.90 -0.16
N ILE A 135 11.94 3.44 0.22
CA ILE A 135 12.77 4.23 -0.69
C ILE A 135 14.25 4.01 -0.41
N SER A 136 15.05 4.07 -1.48
CA SER A 136 16.51 4.01 -1.42
C SER A 136 17.12 5.27 -2.07
N ASP A 137 18.31 5.64 -1.61
CA ASP A 137 19.07 6.72 -2.22
C ASP A 137 19.70 6.32 -3.58
N GLU A 138 20.45 7.23 -4.17
CA GLU A 138 21.17 7.04 -5.44
C GLU A 138 22.24 5.92 -5.39
N ASN A 139 22.70 5.56 -4.19
CA ASN A 139 23.67 4.49 -3.94
C ASN A 139 22.99 3.17 -3.55
N TYR A 140 21.68 3.04 -3.78
CA TYR A 140 20.84 1.88 -3.39
C TYR A 140 20.84 1.59 -1.87
N ARG A 141 21.25 2.55 -1.04
CA ARG A 141 21.12 2.42 0.41
C ARG A 141 19.67 2.69 0.79
N ARG A 142 19.08 1.74 1.51
CA ARG A 142 17.70 1.87 1.97
C ARG A 142 17.60 2.98 3.01
N LEU A 143 16.88 4.06 2.68
CA LEU A 143 16.58 5.15 3.60
C LEU A 143 15.40 4.79 4.48
N VAL A 144 14.33 4.28 3.87
CA VAL A 144 13.12 3.86 4.57
C VAL A 144 12.72 2.48 4.06
N VAL A 145 12.40 1.59 4.98
CA VAL A 145 11.87 0.25 4.72
C VAL A 145 10.35 0.34 4.67
N ASP A 146 9.77 -0.24 3.65
CA ASP A 146 8.31 -0.36 3.55
C ASP A 146 7.77 -1.26 4.67
N TRP A 147 6.71 -0.82 5.34
CA TRP A 147 6.07 -1.57 6.43
C TRP A 147 5.55 -2.95 6.00
N ARG A 148 5.29 -3.13 4.70
CA ARG A 148 4.83 -4.38 4.09
C ARG A 148 5.96 -5.38 3.83
N SER A 149 7.20 -4.93 3.84
CA SER A 149 8.36 -5.79 3.59
C SER A 149 8.47 -6.90 4.64
N PRO A 150 9.04 -8.07 4.29
CA PRO A 150 9.18 -9.19 5.22
C PRO A 150 9.91 -8.80 6.51
N VAL A 151 10.99 -8.04 6.43
CA VAL A 151 11.76 -7.62 7.60
C VAL A 151 10.99 -6.71 8.55
N ALA A 152 10.03 -5.93 8.02
CA ALA A 152 9.19 -5.07 8.84
C ALA A 152 8.20 -5.86 9.72
N GLU A 153 7.93 -7.13 9.40
CA GLU A 153 7.12 -8.02 10.25
C GLU A 153 7.65 -8.09 11.67
N VAL A 154 8.98 -8.05 11.84
CA VAL A 154 9.64 -8.09 13.16
C VAL A 154 9.19 -6.94 14.06
N TYR A 155 8.88 -5.77 13.49
CA TYR A 155 8.35 -4.64 14.27
C TYR A 155 7.01 -4.96 14.92
N TYR A 156 6.13 -5.69 14.23
CA TYR A 156 4.79 -6.05 14.70
C TYR A 156 4.77 -7.27 15.62
N ASN A 157 5.86 -8.04 15.68
CA ASN A 157 6.00 -9.14 16.63
C ASN A 157 6.14 -8.59 18.04
N GLN A 158 5.51 -9.24 19.04
CA GLN A 158 5.35 -8.67 20.37
C GLN A 158 6.56 -8.77 21.30
N THR A 159 7.61 -9.54 20.95
CA THR A 159 8.71 -9.84 21.85
C THR A 159 10.02 -9.26 21.36
N MET A 160 10.77 -8.63 22.29
CA MET A 160 12.18 -8.31 22.10
C MET A 160 13.03 -9.59 22.15
N GLY A 161 14.21 -9.54 21.57
CA GLY A 161 15.13 -10.67 21.59
C GLY A 161 15.05 -11.53 20.31
N PRO A 162 15.35 -12.84 20.44
CA PRO A 162 15.37 -13.75 19.27
C PRO A 162 14.02 -13.84 18.57
N THR A 163 14.02 -13.63 17.27
CA THR A 163 12.83 -13.68 16.43
C THR A 163 13.22 -14.10 15.01
N SER A 164 12.25 -14.22 14.11
CA SER A 164 12.50 -14.53 12.72
C SER A 164 11.44 -13.91 11.81
N TYR A 165 11.77 -13.81 10.53
CA TYR A 165 10.83 -13.46 9.47
C TYR A 165 11.12 -14.31 8.24
N VAL A 166 10.18 -14.41 7.32
CA VAL A 166 10.33 -15.18 6.08
C VAL A 166 10.54 -14.23 4.92
N ALA A 167 11.62 -14.43 4.15
CA ALA A 167 11.88 -13.70 2.92
C ALA A 167 12.38 -14.67 1.85
N ASP A 168 11.82 -14.58 0.65
CA ASP A 168 12.16 -15.45 -0.50
C ASP A 168 12.11 -16.94 -0.15
N GLY A 169 11.11 -17.36 0.62
CA GLY A 169 10.92 -18.74 1.08
C GLY A 169 11.94 -19.23 2.12
N ARG A 170 12.77 -18.33 2.67
CA ARG A 170 13.76 -18.63 3.70
C ARG A 170 13.41 -17.97 5.02
N THR A 171 13.47 -18.73 6.11
CA THR A 171 13.37 -18.18 7.45
C THR A 171 14.69 -17.53 7.84
N ILE A 172 14.66 -16.25 8.16
CA ILE A 172 15.82 -15.47 8.60
C ILE A 172 15.67 -15.20 10.09
N HIS A 173 16.61 -15.76 10.88
CA HIS A 173 16.66 -15.57 12.32
C HIS A 173 17.45 -14.30 12.65
N VAL A 174 16.92 -13.50 13.54
CA VAL A 174 17.51 -12.23 13.99
C VAL A 174 17.24 -12.04 15.49
N ASP A 175 17.99 -11.15 16.09
CA ASP A 175 17.77 -10.73 17.48
C ASP A 175 17.35 -9.24 17.46
N LEU A 176 16.13 -8.95 17.91
CA LEU A 176 15.58 -7.59 17.99
C LEU A 176 16.11 -6.90 19.23
N LYS A 177 17.00 -5.93 19.03
CA LYS A 177 17.69 -5.18 20.10
C LYS A 177 17.02 -3.87 20.46
N LEU A 178 16.32 -3.26 19.53
CA LEU A 178 15.60 -2.00 19.74
C LEU A 178 14.32 -2.01 18.91
N ARG A 179 13.24 -1.55 19.53
CA ARG A 179 12.00 -1.15 18.89
C ARG A 179 11.64 0.23 19.36
N ARG A 180 11.63 1.20 18.44
CA ARG A 180 11.32 2.60 18.71
C ARG A 180 10.19 3.04 17.79
N GLN A 181 9.22 3.72 18.36
CA GLN A 181 8.14 4.38 17.64
C GLN A 181 8.37 5.88 17.63
N PHE A 182 7.98 6.54 16.56
CA PHE A 182 8.11 7.98 16.42
C PHE A 182 6.73 8.61 16.20
N GLU A 183 6.62 9.83 16.64
CA GLU A 183 5.60 10.77 16.23
C GLU A 183 6.30 11.91 15.52
N ILE A 184 6.05 12.03 14.21
CA ILE A 184 6.75 12.94 13.29
C ILE A 184 5.70 13.76 12.55
N GLU A 185 5.99 15.04 12.35
CA GLU A 185 5.29 15.93 11.45
C GLU A 185 6.31 16.52 10.47
N GLU A 186 6.28 16.06 9.23
CA GLU A 186 7.22 16.45 8.17
C GLU A 186 8.68 16.18 8.60
N ASP A 187 9.48 17.22 8.79
CA ASP A 187 10.89 17.14 9.22
C ASP A 187 11.09 17.32 10.73
N ARG A 188 9.99 17.33 11.50
CA ARG A 188 10.01 17.59 12.93
C ARG A 188 9.63 16.36 13.74
N LEU A 189 10.55 15.91 14.60
CA LEU A 189 10.28 14.89 15.58
C LEU A 189 9.49 15.50 16.75
N ILE A 190 8.30 14.99 16.99
CA ILE A 190 7.45 15.41 18.11
C ILE A 190 7.83 14.66 19.39
N THR A 191 7.91 13.33 19.29
CA THR A 191 8.29 12.44 20.37
C THR A 191 8.70 11.08 19.86
N TYR A 192 9.34 10.28 20.72
CA TYR A 192 9.63 8.88 20.43
C TYR A 192 9.35 8.02 21.67
N PHE A 193 9.15 6.73 21.46
CA PHE A 193 8.93 5.74 22.51
C PHE A 193 9.70 4.47 22.21
N ASP A 194 10.51 4.03 23.17
CA ASP A 194 11.10 2.70 23.14
C ASP A 194 10.13 1.72 23.82
N SER A 195 9.83 0.61 23.17
CA SER A 195 8.83 -0.34 23.65
C SER A 195 9.33 -1.77 23.54
N ASP A 196 9.19 -2.51 24.62
CA ASP A 196 9.45 -3.96 24.65
C ASP A 196 8.31 -4.75 23.99
N VAL A 197 7.15 -4.13 23.81
CA VAL A 197 5.96 -4.68 23.16
C VAL A 197 5.54 -3.75 22.04
N ALA A 198 5.33 -4.29 20.84
CA ALA A 198 4.74 -3.53 19.76
C ALA A 198 3.33 -3.14 20.17
N ILE A 199 3.07 -1.86 20.23
CA ILE A 199 1.77 -1.26 20.50
C ILE A 199 1.39 -1.30 21.97
N GLU A 200 1.35 -0.17 22.58
CA GLU A 200 0.36 0.09 23.62
C GLU A 200 -0.14 1.52 23.58
N ASP A 201 -1.44 1.58 23.76
CA ASP A 201 -2.33 2.61 24.29
C ASP A 201 -1.87 4.08 24.25
N LYS A 202 -0.58 4.39 24.37
CA LYS A 202 -0.09 5.77 24.46
C LYS A 202 -0.13 6.51 23.13
N LEU A 203 0.29 5.86 22.03
CA LEU A 203 0.15 6.45 20.68
C LEU A 203 -1.31 6.44 20.24
N LEU A 204 -2.03 5.37 20.53
CA LEU A 204 -3.46 5.29 20.28
C LEU A 204 -4.22 6.35 21.08
N LEU A 205 -3.91 6.53 22.37
CA LEU A 205 -4.49 7.57 23.20
C LEU A 205 -4.09 8.96 22.73
N ALA A 206 -2.85 9.18 22.31
CA ALA A 206 -2.40 10.44 21.71
C ALA A 206 -3.11 10.74 20.38
N SER A 207 -3.30 9.72 19.54
CA SER A 207 -4.04 9.86 18.28
C SER A 207 -5.53 10.10 18.47
N LEU A 208 -6.14 9.49 19.49
CA LEU A 208 -7.55 9.69 19.85
C LEU A 208 -7.79 11.05 20.51
N SER A 209 -6.82 11.58 21.24
CA SER A 209 -6.92 12.89 21.93
C SER A 209 -6.76 14.09 20.99
N ARG A 210 -6.13 13.91 19.83
CA ARG A 210 -5.92 14.93 18.79
C ARG A 210 -7.02 14.91 17.75
N GLY A 211 -8.23 15.03 18.05
CA GLY A 211 -9.37 15.20 17.13
C GLY A 211 -9.14 14.88 15.65
N ARG A 212 -9.90 13.96 15.13
CA ARG A 212 -10.35 13.58 13.76
C ARG A 212 -9.47 13.84 12.50
N SER A 213 -8.31 14.46 12.59
CA SER A 213 -7.40 14.67 11.45
C SER A 213 -6.12 13.81 11.51
N ALA A 214 -5.95 13.02 12.56
CA ALA A 214 -4.88 12.01 12.64
C ALA A 214 -5.24 10.85 11.69
N HIS A 215 -4.74 10.97 10.49
CA HIS A 215 -4.97 10.08 9.37
C HIS A 215 -4.47 8.65 9.65
N MET A 216 -4.86 7.72 8.80
CA MET A 216 -4.52 6.29 8.75
C MET A 216 -3.01 5.98 8.87
N GLN A 217 -2.12 6.96 8.81
CA GLN A 217 -0.69 6.80 9.10
C GLN A 217 -0.44 6.26 10.51
N ALA A 218 -1.20 6.75 11.50
CA ALA A 218 -1.15 6.19 12.85
C ALA A 218 -1.61 4.73 12.92
N ILE A 219 -2.39 4.28 11.95
CA ILE A 219 -2.93 2.91 11.91
C ILE A 219 -1.85 1.91 11.47
N THR A 220 -0.97 2.26 10.55
CA THR A 220 0.15 1.37 10.18
C THR A 220 1.15 1.18 11.32
N ALA A 221 1.37 2.22 12.12
CA ALA A 221 2.21 2.16 13.31
C ALA A 221 1.59 1.32 14.44
N THR A 222 0.26 1.21 14.48
CA THR A 222 -0.50 0.60 15.58
C THR A 222 -1.19 -0.72 15.23
N ILE A 223 -0.82 -1.34 14.10
CA ILE A 223 -1.34 -2.67 13.74
C ILE A 223 -1.02 -3.66 14.86
N GLN A 224 -2.07 -4.23 15.46
CA GLN A 224 -1.92 -5.26 16.48
C GLN A 224 -1.44 -6.57 15.86
N ARG A 225 -0.82 -7.43 16.68
CA ARG A 225 -0.30 -8.71 16.21
C ARG A 225 -1.35 -9.55 15.48
N GLU A 226 -2.56 -9.61 16.02
CA GLU A 226 -3.68 -10.36 15.43
C GLU A 226 -4.10 -9.75 14.09
N GLN A 227 -4.12 -8.43 13.99
CA GLN A 227 -4.40 -7.71 12.76
C GLN A 227 -3.29 -7.93 11.73
N ASN A 228 -2.01 -7.87 12.15
CA ASN A 228 -0.87 -8.14 11.28
C ASN A 228 -0.91 -9.57 10.73
N ALA A 229 -1.30 -10.55 11.53
CA ALA A 229 -1.47 -11.93 11.08
C ALA A 229 -2.53 -12.06 9.98
N VAL A 230 -3.63 -11.29 10.04
CA VAL A 230 -4.66 -11.25 8.99
C VAL A 230 -4.14 -10.53 7.75
N VAL A 231 -3.46 -9.38 7.93
CA VAL A 231 -2.90 -8.59 6.81
C VAL A 231 -1.91 -9.41 6.00
N ARG A 232 -1.05 -10.20 6.66
CA ARG A 232 0.00 -11.01 6.04
C ARG A 232 -0.37 -12.47 5.83
N HIS A 233 -1.63 -12.84 6.06
CA HIS A 233 -2.08 -14.21 5.84
C HIS A 233 -1.73 -14.69 4.43
N GLU A 234 -1.36 -15.96 4.29
CA GLU A 234 -1.07 -16.59 3.00
C GLU A 234 -2.22 -16.39 2.00
N ASP A 235 -1.91 -16.43 0.72
CA ASP A 235 -2.92 -16.36 -0.33
C ASP A 235 -3.83 -17.56 -0.25
N VAL A 236 -5.10 -17.27 0.01
CA VAL A 236 -6.17 -18.27 0.07
C VAL A 236 -7.33 -17.81 -0.82
N PRO A 237 -8.07 -18.73 -1.43
CA PRO A 237 -9.18 -18.38 -2.32
C PRO A 237 -10.24 -17.51 -1.63
N VAL A 238 -10.46 -17.72 -0.34
CA VAL A 238 -11.43 -16.97 0.48
C VAL A 238 -10.85 -16.73 1.87
N LEU A 239 -10.85 -15.50 2.33
CA LEU A 239 -10.49 -15.11 3.68
C LEU A 239 -11.67 -14.35 4.32
N GLN A 240 -12.27 -14.94 5.34
CA GLN A 240 -13.31 -14.29 6.14
C GLN A 240 -12.71 -13.66 7.40
N VAL A 241 -12.91 -12.35 7.58
CA VAL A 241 -12.47 -11.62 8.75
C VAL A 241 -13.65 -11.29 9.64
N ALA A 242 -13.75 -11.96 10.79
CA ALA A 242 -14.79 -11.73 11.78
C ALA A 242 -14.30 -10.85 12.92
N GLY A 243 -15.19 -10.08 13.50
CA GLY A 243 -14.88 -9.20 14.64
C GLY A 243 -16.07 -8.32 15.01
N ILE A 244 -16.08 -7.83 16.25
CA ILE A 244 -17.11 -6.90 16.74
C ILE A 244 -17.04 -5.55 16.02
N ALA A 245 -18.09 -4.75 16.15
CA ALA A 245 -18.09 -3.37 15.64
C ALA A 245 -16.93 -2.57 16.28
N GLY A 246 -16.21 -1.80 15.48
CA GLY A 246 -15.07 -1.01 15.95
C GLY A 246 -13.74 -1.78 16.11
N SER A 247 -13.68 -3.09 15.84
CA SER A 247 -12.44 -3.89 15.93
C SER A 247 -11.41 -3.61 14.82
N GLY A 248 -11.65 -2.65 13.95
CA GLY A 248 -10.73 -2.30 12.88
C GLY A 248 -10.81 -3.17 11.61
N LYS A 249 -11.87 -3.97 11.42
CA LYS A 249 -12.01 -4.86 10.24
C LYS A 249 -11.77 -4.15 8.91
N THR A 250 -12.33 -2.96 8.74
CA THR A 250 -12.16 -2.18 7.51
C THR A 250 -10.71 -1.73 7.33
N SER A 251 -10.05 -1.30 8.40
CA SER A 251 -8.64 -0.91 8.36
C SER A 251 -7.76 -2.10 7.98
N VAL A 252 -8.02 -3.27 8.58
CA VAL A 252 -7.32 -4.52 8.26
C VAL A 252 -7.54 -4.92 6.81
N LEU A 253 -8.75 -4.75 6.28
CA LEU A 253 -9.04 -5.02 4.87
C LEU A 253 -8.22 -4.12 3.94
N MET A 254 -8.18 -2.81 4.22
CA MET A 254 -7.40 -1.86 3.43
C MET A 254 -5.90 -2.16 3.47
N GLN A 255 -5.37 -2.43 4.66
CA GLN A 255 -3.98 -2.81 4.84
C GLN A 255 -3.64 -4.13 4.14
N ARG A 256 -4.57 -5.09 4.12
CA ARG A 256 -4.39 -6.34 3.36
C ARG A 256 -4.38 -6.08 1.86
N ILE A 257 -5.26 -5.25 1.34
CA ILE A 257 -5.25 -4.87 -0.09
C ILE A 257 -3.91 -4.22 -0.44
N ALA A 258 -3.44 -3.25 0.36
CA ALA A 258 -2.15 -2.63 0.18
C ALA A 258 -0.99 -3.64 0.26
N TYR A 259 -1.07 -4.61 1.17
CA TYR A 259 -0.10 -5.69 1.28
C TYR A 259 -0.08 -6.59 0.05
N LEU A 260 -1.24 -6.98 -0.47
CA LEU A 260 -1.36 -7.82 -1.67
C LEU A 260 -0.82 -7.10 -2.92
N PHE A 261 -1.10 -5.80 -3.10
CA PHE A 261 -0.52 -5.01 -4.17
C PHE A 261 1.01 -4.93 -4.08
N TYR A 262 1.53 -4.82 -2.87
CA TYR A 262 2.97 -4.86 -2.64
C TYR A 262 3.59 -6.22 -2.96
N GLN A 263 2.97 -7.30 -2.50
CA GLN A 263 3.45 -8.68 -2.70
C GLN A 263 3.42 -9.10 -4.17
N HIS A 264 2.36 -8.73 -4.88
CA HIS A 264 2.13 -9.12 -6.28
C HIS A 264 2.43 -7.97 -7.25
N ARG A 265 3.32 -7.06 -6.87
CA ARG A 265 3.70 -5.92 -7.71
C ARG A 265 4.18 -6.39 -9.08
N GLY A 266 3.56 -5.84 -10.14
CA GLY A 266 3.78 -6.24 -11.53
C GLY A 266 2.94 -7.43 -12.02
N ALA A 267 2.25 -8.15 -11.11
CA ALA A 267 1.33 -9.24 -11.47
C ALA A 267 -0.13 -8.90 -11.17
N LEU A 268 -0.40 -8.07 -10.16
CA LEU A 268 -1.74 -7.63 -9.78
C LEU A 268 -1.86 -6.12 -10.01
N ASP A 269 -2.70 -5.75 -10.96
CA ASP A 269 -3.03 -4.36 -11.24
C ASP A 269 -4.25 -3.93 -10.40
N PRO A 270 -4.29 -2.72 -9.82
CA PRO A 270 -5.46 -2.22 -9.08
C PRO A 270 -6.76 -2.27 -9.86
N THR A 271 -6.72 -2.14 -11.20
CA THR A 271 -7.91 -2.24 -12.08
C THR A 271 -8.50 -3.66 -12.15
N GLN A 272 -7.77 -4.67 -11.69
CA GLN A 272 -8.22 -6.06 -11.63
C GLN A 272 -8.85 -6.40 -10.28
N VAL A 273 -8.87 -5.46 -9.34
CA VAL A 273 -9.38 -5.64 -7.98
C VAL A 273 -10.65 -4.82 -7.80
N PHE A 274 -11.70 -5.47 -7.33
CA PHE A 274 -12.97 -4.82 -7.03
C PHE A 274 -13.20 -4.79 -5.52
N LEU A 275 -13.54 -3.63 -5.00
CA LEU A 275 -13.96 -3.46 -3.63
C LEU A 275 -15.46 -3.16 -3.59
N ILE A 276 -16.23 -4.12 -3.12
CA ILE A 276 -17.69 -3.95 -3.00
C ILE A 276 -18.02 -3.27 -1.69
N SER A 277 -18.56 -2.06 -1.78
CA SER A 277 -18.96 -1.22 -0.66
C SER A 277 -20.46 -1.33 -0.39
N PRO A 278 -20.90 -1.30 0.89
CA PRO A 278 -22.33 -1.35 1.21
C PRO A 278 -23.09 -0.12 0.71
N ASN A 279 -22.43 1.02 0.54
CA ASN A 279 -23.04 2.24 0.02
C ASN A 279 -21.96 3.19 -0.52
N PRO A 280 -22.34 4.21 -1.37
CA PRO A 280 -21.39 5.13 -1.97
C PRO A 280 -20.63 6.03 -0.96
N VAL A 281 -21.24 6.31 0.22
CA VAL A 281 -20.60 7.13 1.25
C VAL A 281 -19.43 6.39 1.87
N PHE A 282 -19.60 5.10 2.14
CA PHE A 282 -18.53 4.25 2.63
C PHE A 282 -17.43 4.05 1.59
N GLY A 283 -17.80 3.93 0.31
CA GLY A 283 -16.85 3.90 -0.80
C GLY A 283 -15.95 5.14 -0.82
N ARG A 284 -16.51 6.34 -0.70
CA ARG A 284 -15.74 7.60 -0.65
C ARG A 284 -14.81 7.70 0.57
N TYR A 285 -15.16 7.08 1.69
CA TYR A 285 -14.27 6.99 2.84
C TYR A 285 -13.05 6.15 2.52
N ILE A 286 -13.27 4.98 1.92
CA ILE A 286 -12.22 4.03 1.55
C ILE A 286 -11.28 4.63 0.49
N ASP A 287 -11.81 5.37 -0.47
CA ASP A 287 -11.09 5.99 -1.59
C ASP A 287 -9.92 6.90 -1.13
N ARG A 288 -9.97 7.38 0.10
CA ARG A 288 -8.92 8.21 0.70
C ARG A 288 -7.84 7.42 1.43
N VAL A 289 -8.10 6.16 1.74
CA VAL A 289 -7.28 5.36 2.66
C VAL A 289 -6.10 4.71 1.96
N LEU A 290 -6.32 4.08 0.80
CA LEU A 290 -5.27 3.36 0.08
C LEU A 290 -4.13 4.27 -0.41
N PRO A 291 -4.39 5.50 -0.90
CA PRO A 291 -3.34 6.46 -1.20
C PRO A 291 -2.45 6.80 0.00
N ASP A 292 -3.04 6.88 1.21
CA ASP A 292 -2.26 7.10 2.44
C ASP A 292 -1.38 5.88 2.79
N LEU A 293 -1.72 4.70 2.28
CA LEU A 293 -0.92 3.47 2.40
C LEU A 293 0.09 3.29 1.25
N GLY A 294 0.21 4.28 0.35
CA GLY A 294 1.14 4.28 -0.77
C GLY A 294 0.71 3.45 -1.97
N GLU A 295 -0.60 3.18 -2.11
CA GLU A 295 -1.14 2.38 -3.21
C GLU A 295 -2.23 3.13 -3.98
N ARG A 296 -2.47 2.69 -5.23
CA ARG A 296 -3.61 3.17 -6.02
C ARG A 296 -4.88 2.48 -5.55
N ASN A 297 -6.00 3.19 -5.67
CA ASN A 297 -7.30 2.60 -5.36
C ASN A 297 -7.68 1.52 -6.37
N PRO A 298 -8.26 0.39 -5.90
CA PRO A 298 -9.00 -0.53 -6.75
C PRO A 298 -10.30 0.12 -7.23
N GLU A 299 -11.03 -0.54 -8.08
CA GLU A 299 -12.36 -0.10 -8.47
C GLU A 299 -13.35 -0.30 -7.29
N ILE A 300 -13.88 0.81 -6.76
CA ILE A 300 -14.80 0.79 -5.61
C ILE A 300 -16.22 0.95 -6.13
N LEU A 301 -17.02 -0.09 -5.96
CA LEU A 301 -18.38 -0.19 -6.46
C LEU A 301 -19.34 -0.55 -5.33
N THR A 302 -20.59 -0.17 -5.47
CA THR A 302 -21.67 -0.79 -4.74
C THR A 302 -22.02 -2.14 -5.38
N TRP A 303 -22.74 -2.98 -4.66
CA TRP A 303 -23.23 -4.25 -5.20
C TRP A 303 -24.07 -4.05 -6.47
N GLU A 304 -24.89 -3.02 -6.49
CA GLU A 304 -25.71 -2.67 -7.64
C GLU A 304 -24.88 -2.29 -8.86
N GLU A 305 -23.90 -1.39 -8.68
CA GLU A 305 -22.99 -0.97 -9.74
C GLU A 305 -22.17 -2.14 -10.29
N PHE A 306 -21.73 -3.05 -9.43
CA PHE A 306 -21.01 -4.26 -9.83
C PHE A 306 -21.88 -5.21 -10.67
N LEU A 307 -23.17 -5.35 -10.35
CA LEU A 307 -24.08 -6.22 -11.06
C LEU A 307 -24.63 -5.65 -12.37
N MET A 308 -24.74 -4.32 -12.48
CA MET A 308 -25.36 -3.66 -13.64
C MET A 308 -24.81 -4.12 -15.00
N PRO A 309 -23.48 -4.23 -15.22
CA PRO A 309 -22.94 -4.72 -16.49
C PRO A 309 -23.24 -6.21 -16.77
N LEU A 310 -23.54 -6.98 -15.72
CA LEU A 310 -23.82 -8.42 -15.80
C LEU A 310 -25.31 -8.73 -16.06
N LEU A 311 -26.17 -7.73 -15.89
CA LEU A 311 -27.62 -7.90 -16.11
C LEU A 311 -27.99 -7.63 -17.55
N PRO A 312 -28.96 -8.41 -18.13
CA PRO A 312 -29.49 -8.10 -19.45
C PRO A 312 -30.09 -6.70 -19.52
N ALA A 313 -29.84 -5.99 -20.62
CA ALA A 313 -30.38 -4.66 -20.86
C ALA A 313 -31.93 -4.63 -20.68
N GLY A 314 -32.42 -3.81 -19.77
CA GLY A 314 -33.86 -3.63 -19.51
C GLY A 314 -34.37 -4.16 -18.16
N ARG A 315 -33.51 -4.76 -17.34
CA ARG A 315 -33.86 -5.03 -15.92
C ARG A 315 -33.17 -3.99 -15.03
N GLY A 316 -33.92 -2.99 -14.64
CA GLY A 316 -33.54 -2.13 -13.51
C GLY A 316 -33.38 -2.97 -12.25
N ALA A 317 -32.45 -2.61 -11.37
CA ALA A 317 -32.39 -3.16 -10.04
C ALA A 317 -33.75 -2.92 -9.36
N GLY A 318 -34.48 -4.00 -9.12
CA GLY A 318 -35.68 -3.93 -8.28
C GLY A 318 -35.30 -3.50 -6.87
N GLU A 319 -36.25 -3.02 -6.09
CA GLU A 319 -36.06 -2.69 -4.69
C GLU A 319 -35.24 -3.78 -3.99
N ASN A 320 -34.07 -3.39 -3.48
CA ASN A 320 -33.12 -4.28 -2.83
C ASN A 320 -33.53 -4.73 -1.43
N ASP A 321 -34.75 -4.45 -1.01
CA ASP A 321 -35.29 -4.93 0.25
C ASP A 321 -35.67 -6.42 0.16
N VAL A 322 -34.75 -7.24 0.63
CA VAL A 322 -35.09 -8.65 0.88
C VAL A 322 -36.02 -8.71 2.11
N PRO A 323 -37.27 -9.14 1.98
CA PRO A 323 -38.18 -9.18 3.11
C PRO A 323 -37.56 -10.02 4.25
N LEU A 324 -37.76 -9.57 5.49
CA LEU A 324 -37.20 -10.23 6.70
C LEU A 324 -37.59 -11.72 6.77
N GLU A 325 -38.80 -12.07 6.31
CA GLU A 325 -39.27 -13.44 6.20
C GLU A 325 -38.39 -14.29 5.26
N ARG A 326 -37.87 -13.70 4.20
CA ARG A 326 -36.97 -14.37 3.26
C ARG A 326 -35.58 -14.59 3.85
N LEU A 327 -35.11 -13.64 4.65
CA LEU A 327 -33.86 -13.79 5.42
C LEU A 327 -33.98 -14.90 6.46
N HIS A 328 -35.07 -14.97 7.19
CA HIS A 328 -35.33 -16.06 8.13
C HIS A 328 -35.43 -17.42 7.45
N ALA A 329 -36.05 -17.48 6.25
CA ALA A 329 -36.12 -18.70 5.48
C ALA A 329 -34.74 -19.16 4.97
N ILE A 330 -33.86 -18.22 4.59
CA ILE A 330 -32.48 -18.49 4.21
C ILE A 330 -31.69 -19.01 5.42
N ASP A 331 -31.76 -18.34 6.57
CA ASP A 331 -31.10 -18.75 7.81
C ASP A 331 -31.49 -20.16 8.23
N ALA A 332 -32.78 -20.47 8.16
CA ALA A 332 -33.29 -21.81 8.48
C ALA A 332 -32.80 -22.87 7.47
N ALA A 333 -32.68 -22.50 6.19
CA ALA A 333 -32.20 -23.41 5.16
C ALA A 333 -30.68 -23.65 5.27
N VAL A 334 -29.87 -22.60 5.59
CA VAL A 334 -28.42 -22.69 5.73
C VAL A 334 -28.03 -23.65 6.86
N ALA A 335 -28.79 -23.70 7.96
CA ALA A 335 -28.50 -24.58 9.09
C ALA A 335 -28.55 -26.08 8.75
N SER A 336 -29.28 -26.44 7.67
CA SER A 336 -29.45 -27.82 7.21
C SER A 336 -28.86 -28.08 5.82
N PHE A 337 -28.13 -27.10 5.25
CA PHE A 337 -27.65 -27.17 3.88
C PHE A 337 -26.27 -27.82 3.82
N GLU A 338 -26.20 -28.99 3.18
CA GLU A 338 -24.95 -29.64 2.84
C GLU A 338 -24.65 -29.40 1.37
N PHE A 339 -23.52 -28.77 1.08
CA PHE A 339 -23.05 -28.55 -0.28
C PHE A 339 -22.65 -29.85 -0.95
N THR A 340 -23.31 -30.18 -2.04
CA THR A 340 -22.96 -31.30 -2.91
C THR A 340 -22.45 -30.77 -4.27
N ARG A 341 -21.75 -31.61 -5.05
CA ARG A 341 -21.33 -31.23 -6.40
C ARG A 341 -22.50 -30.82 -7.32
N SER A 342 -23.70 -31.32 -7.07
CA SER A 342 -24.90 -30.99 -7.85
C SER A 342 -25.48 -29.61 -7.55
N ASP A 343 -25.01 -28.94 -6.48
CA ASP A 343 -25.48 -27.61 -6.11
C ASP A 343 -24.72 -26.51 -6.87
N PHE A 344 -23.57 -26.84 -7.43
CA PHE A 344 -22.81 -25.95 -8.31
C PHE A 344 -23.38 -26.02 -9.72
N ARG A 345 -24.23 -25.06 -10.07
CA ARG A 345 -24.87 -24.95 -11.37
C ARG A 345 -24.52 -23.65 -12.05
N ASP A 346 -24.62 -23.68 -13.37
CA ASP A 346 -24.60 -22.45 -14.15
C ASP A 346 -25.75 -21.54 -13.73
N ILE A 347 -25.44 -20.30 -13.37
CA ILE A 347 -26.47 -19.29 -13.13
C ILE A 347 -26.79 -18.64 -14.47
N THR A 348 -28.03 -18.79 -14.92
CA THR A 348 -28.53 -18.22 -16.16
C THR A 348 -29.65 -17.23 -15.89
N SER A 349 -29.71 -16.15 -16.63
CA SER A 349 -30.82 -15.19 -16.66
C SER A 349 -31.19 -14.89 -18.09
N ALA A 350 -32.48 -15.04 -18.40
CA ALA A 350 -33.02 -14.88 -19.77
C ALA A 350 -32.25 -15.66 -20.85
N GLY A 351 -31.80 -16.89 -20.50
CA GLY A 351 -31.03 -17.74 -21.42
C GLY A 351 -29.52 -17.39 -21.55
N VAL A 352 -29.05 -16.36 -20.85
CA VAL A 352 -27.62 -15.99 -20.82
C VAL A 352 -26.98 -16.57 -19.58
N ARG A 353 -25.84 -17.25 -19.73
CA ARG A 353 -25.03 -17.77 -18.63
C ARG A 353 -24.34 -16.61 -17.94
N LEU A 354 -24.65 -16.37 -16.67
CA LEU A 354 -24.06 -15.29 -15.86
C LEU A 354 -22.83 -15.79 -15.08
N LEU A 355 -22.91 -17.01 -14.51
CA LEU A 355 -21.82 -17.65 -13.77
C LEU A 355 -21.77 -19.12 -14.15
N GLY A 356 -20.56 -19.67 -14.25
CA GLY A 356 -20.32 -21.10 -14.42
C GLY A 356 -20.23 -21.81 -13.07
N GLY A 357 -20.90 -22.93 -12.91
CA GLY A 357 -20.80 -23.80 -11.75
C GLY A 357 -19.55 -24.66 -11.74
#